data_629dc291ac282c90b12f7666f3c526cd
#
_entry.id   629dc291ac282c90b12f7666f3c526cd
#
_cell.length_a   1.000
_cell.length_b   1.000
_cell.length_c   1.000
_cell.angle_alpha   90.00
_cell.angle_beta   90.00
_cell.angle_gamma   90.00
#
_symmetry.space_group_name_H-M   'P 1'
#
loop_
_entity.id
_entity.type
_entity.pdbx_description
1 polymer ?
#
loop_
_entity_poly.entity_id
_entity_poly.type
_entity_poly.pdbx_seq_one_letter_code
_entity_poly.pdbx_strand_id
1 'polypeptide(L)'
;MDMRRLVGRNFARLRLAKGFTQERFAEVSGVTQQYVSGLERGKRNPTVVTLYHIATALGVPPVELVTPDEEASRESARSPKRKSRKK
;
A
#
# COMPACT_ATOMS: atom_id res chain seq x y z
N MET A 1 -4.48 -13.13 10.34
CA MET A 1 -4.27 -11.88 9.61
C MET A 1 -5.16 -11.80 8.38
N ASP A 2 -5.80 -10.67 8.18
CA ASP A 2 -6.64 -10.48 7.01
C ASP A 2 -5.83 -9.71 5.96
N MET A 3 -5.39 -10.41 4.95
CA MET A 3 -4.53 -9.82 3.92
C MET A 3 -5.22 -8.72 3.13
N ARG A 4 -6.53 -8.83 2.93
CA ARG A 4 -7.24 -7.78 2.18
C ARG A 4 -7.22 -6.48 2.96
N ARG A 5 -7.37 -6.56 4.28
CA ARG A 5 -7.34 -5.37 5.12
C ARG A 5 -5.92 -4.81 5.20
N LEU A 6 -4.94 -5.69 5.28
CA LEU A 6 -3.54 -5.25 5.31
C LEU A 6 -3.19 -4.49 4.04
N VAL A 7 -3.53 -5.08 2.89
CA VAL A 7 -3.23 -4.43 1.61
C VAL A 7 -3.97 -3.10 1.52
N GLY A 8 -5.23 -3.07 1.97
CA GLY A 8 -6.00 -1.83 1.92
C GLY A 8 -5.38 -0.73 2.77
N ARG A 9 -4.95 -1.06 3.99
CA ARG A 9 -4.29 -0.08 4.86
C ARG A 9 -2.99 0.41 4.27
N ASN A 10 -2.18 -0.53 3.76
CA ASN A 10 -0.91 -0.15 3.16
C ASN A 10 -1.13 0.74 1.95
N PHE A 11 -2.11 0.38 1.13
CA PHE A 11 -2.41 1.19 -0.04
C PHE A 11 -2.81 2.61 0.36
N ALA A 12 -3.70 2.74 1.33
CA ALA A 12 -4.17 4.06 1.75
C ALA A 12 -3.01 4.91 2.28
N ARG A 13 -2.15 4.30 3.09
CA ARG A 13 -1.00 5.00 3.64
C ARG A 13 -0.07 5.47 2.53
N LEU A 14 0.23 4.59 1.58
CA LEU A 14 1.14 4.92 0.49
C LEU A 14 0.52 5.97 -0.44
N ARG A 15 -0.79 5.84 -0.69
CA ARG A 15 -1.49 6.82 -1.53
C ARG A 15 -1.39 8.21 -0.92
N LEU A 16 -1.66 8.31 0.37
CA LEU A 16 -1.59 9.60 1.06
C LEU A 16 -0.18 10.14 1.07
N ALA A 17 0.80 9.26 1.29
CA ALA A 17 2.20 9.69 1.31
C ALA A 17 2.65 10.23 -0.04
N LYS A 18 2.05 9.75 -1.12
CA LYS A 18 2.39 10.23 -2.46
C LYS A 18 1.54 11.42 -2.88
N GLY A 19 0.61 11.86 -2.03
CA GLY A 19 -0.19 13.04 -2.33
C GLY A 19 -1.39 12.80 -3.21
N PHE A 20 -1.80 11.54 -3.39
CA PHE A 20 -2.96 11.24 -4.23
C PHE A 20 -4.24 11.24 -3.40
N THR A 21 -5.30 11.85 -3.95
CA THR A 21 -6.65 11.55 -3.49
C THR A 21 -7.08 10.23 -4.11
N GLN A 22 -8.15 9.61 -3.58
CA GLN A 22 -8.69 8.41 -4.20
C GLN A 22 -9.07 8.67 -5.66
N GLU A 23 -9.69 9.81 -5.89
CA GLU A 23 -10.14 10.18 -7.23
C GLU A 23 -8.96 10.33 -8.18
N ARG A 24 -7.93 11.03 -7.73
CA ARG A 24 -6.77 11.24 -8.59
C ARG A 24 -6.05 9.93 -8.88
N PHE A 25 -5.92 9.07 -7.86
CA PHE A 25 -5.29 7.79 -8.10
C PHE A 25 -6.08 6.96 -9.11
N ALA A 26 -7.41 6.99 -9.01
CA ALA A 26 -8.24 6.28 -9.98
C ALA A 26 -7.96 6.77 -11.39
N GLU A 27 -7.84 8.10 -11.56
CA GLU A 27 -7.55 8.67 -12.87
C GLU A 27 -6.23 8.19 -13.43
N VAL A 28 -5.17 8.26 -12.62
CA VAL A 28 -3.84 7.95 -13.16
C VAL A 28 -3.62 6.46 -13.34
N SER A 29 -4.32 5.63 -12.57
CA SER A 29 -4.11 4.19 -12.65
C SER A 29 -5.06 3.49 -13.61
N GLY A 30 -6.18 4.13 -13.93
CA GLY A 30 -7.17 3.52 -14.79
C GLY A 30 -8.19 2.65 -14.07
N VAL A 31 -8.08 2.48 -12.75
CA VAL A 31 -9.10 1.76 -11.99
C VAL A 31 -10.20 2.75 -11.58
N THR A 32 -11.36 2.23 -11.19
CA THR A 32 -12.45 3.11 -10.77
C THR A 32 -12.22 3.61 -9.36
N GLN A 33 -12.84 4.74 -9.03
CA GLN A 33 -12.78 5.23 -7.67
C GLN A 33 -13.47 4.27 -6.71
N GLN A 34 -14.54 3.60 -7.17
CA GLN A 34 -15.20 2.60 -6.36
C GLN A 34 -14.25 1.46 -6.02
N TYR A 35 -13.40 1.06 -6.97
CA TYR A 35 -12.43 0.02 -6.69
C TYR A 35 -11.44 0.50 -5.64
N VAL A 36 -10.92 1.72 -5.78
CA VAL A 36 -9.97 2.28 -4.83
C VAL A 36 -10.57 2.31 -3.43
N SER A 37 -11.78 2.80 -3.32
CA SER A 37 -12.47 2.88 -2.03
C SER A 37 -12.65 1.50 -1.42
N GLY A 38 -13.11 0.54 -2.23
CA GLY A 38 -13.29 -0.83 -1.75
C GLY A 38 -12.00 -1.48 -1.32
N LEU A 39 -10.93 -1.22 -2.07
CA LEU A 39 -9.61 -1.75 -1.74
C LEU A 39 -9.18 -1.27 -0.35
N GLU A 40 -9.34 0.02 -0.09
CA GLU A 40 -8.92 0.59 1.20
C GLU A 40 -9.74 0.07 2.37
N ARG A 41 -10.97 -0.36 2.11
CA ARG A 41 -11.81 -0.90 3.17
C ARG A 41 -11.66 -2.41 3.34
N GLY A 42 -10.76 -3.03 2.60
CA GLY A 42 -10.56 -4.46 2.69
C GLY A 42 -11.63 -5.27 2.00
N LYS A 43 -12.35 -4.66 1.05
CA LYS A 43 -13.45 -5.32 0.35
C LYS A 43 -13.03 -5.93 -0.97
N ARG A 44 -11.81 -5.74 -1.38
CA ARG A 44 -11.32 -6.27 -2.65
C ARG A 44 -10.22 -7.30 -2.41
N ASN A 45 -10.11 -8.22 -3.33
CA ASN A 45 -9.09 -9.26 -3.28
C ASN A 45 -8.27 -9.16 -4.57
N PRO A 46 -7.32 -8.24 -4.64
CA PRO A 46 -6.57 -8.03 -5.88
C PRO A 46 -5.70 -9.23 -6.20
N THR A 47 -5.60 -9.51 -7.49
CA THR A 47 -4.67 -10.54 -7.95
C THR A 47 -3.24 -10.00 -7.85
N VAL A 48 -2.27 -10.90 -8.01
CA VAL A 48 -0.87 -10.51 -8.04
C VAL A 48 -0.62 -9.47 -9.14
N VAL A 49 -1.26 -9.67 -10.29
CA VAL A 49 -1.09 -8.73 -11.40
C VAL A 49 -1.68 -7.36 -11.05
N THR A 50 -2.84 -7.36 -10.42
CA THR A 50 -3.45 -6.09 -10.00
C THR A 50 -2.58 -5.38 -8.96
N LEU A 51 -1.99 -6.14 -8.02
CA LEU A 51 -1.08 -5.55 -7.04
C LEU A 51 0.09 -4.87 -7.73
N TYR A 52 0.66 -5.54 -8.73
CA TYR A 52 1.77 -4.96 -9.47
C TYR A 52 1.34 -3.66 -10.17
N HIS A 53 0.17 -3.68 -10.79
CA HIS A 53 -0.35 -2.51 -11.49
C HIS A 53 -0.53 -1.33 -10.53
N ILE A 54 -1.14 -1.59 -9.38
CA ILE A 54 -1.39 -0.55 -8.39
C ILE A 54 -0.08 0.00 -7.84
N ALA A 55 0.86 -0.88 -7.52
CA ALA A 55 2.16 -0.46 -6.99
C ALA A 55 2.90 0.40 -8.00
N THR A 56 2.85 0.01 -9.26
CA THR A 56 3.49 0.78 -10.32
C THR A 56 2.90 2.17 -10.41
N ALA A 57 1.58 2.28 -10.33
CA ALA A 57 0.92 3.58 -10.38
C ALA A 57 1.27 4.44 -9.17
N LEU A 58 1.50 3.81 -8.02
CA LEU A 58 1.93 4.53 -6.83
C LEU A 58 3.42 4.89 -6.87
N GLY A 59 4.18 4.19 -7.68
CA GLY A 59 5.62 4.40 -7.73
C GLY A 59 6.37 3.70 -6.62
N VAL A 60 5.84 2.56 -6.14
CA VAL A 60 6.47 1.79 -5.07
C VAL A 60 6.62 0.33 -5.48
N PRO A 61 7.54 -0.41 -4.85
CA PRO A 61 7.63 -1.85 -5.09
C PRO A 61 6.38 -2.56 -4.57
N PRO A 62 5.89 -3.60 -5.26
CA PRO A 62 4.70 -4.32 -4.80
C PRO A 62 4.80 -4.87 -3.38
N VAL A 63 6.01 -5.18 -2.91
CA VAL A 63 6.19 -5.72 -1.57
C VAL A 63 5.67 -4.77 -0.50
N GLU A 64 5.67 -3.47 -0.79
CA GLU A 64 5.18 -2.51 0.20
C GLU A 64 3.69 -2.61 0.44
N LEU A 65 2.97 -3.18 -0.50
CA LEU A 65 1.54 -3.37 -0.32
C LEU A 65 1.22 -4.56 0.59
N VAL A 66 2.14 -5.49 0.72
CA VAL A 66 1.88 -6.74 1.46
C VAL A 66 2.73 -6.89 2.71
N THR A 67 3.48 -5.88 3.08
CA THR A 67 4.34 -5.93 4.27
C THR A 67 3.52 -5.57 5.51
N PRO A 68 3.52 -6.42 6.54
CA PRO A 68 2.72 -6.13 7.73
C PRO A 68 3.16 -4.89 8.46
N ASP A 69 2.17 -4.11 8.91
CA ASP A 69 2.42 -2.89 9.67
C ASP A 69 3.16 -3.15 10.97
N GLU A 70 2.81 -4.24 11.64
CA GLU A 70 3.44 -4.56 12.92
C GLU A 70 4.93 -4.73 12.77
N GLU A 71 5.32 -5.33 11.66
CA GLU A 71 6.73 -5.53 11.39
C GLU A 71 7.44 -4.21 11.22
N ALA A 72 6.84 -3.30 10.46
CA ALA A 72 7.41 -1.98 10.27
C ALA A 72 7.49 -1.23 11.59
N SER A 73 6.46 -1.33 12.40
CA SER A 73 6.43 -0.68 13.70
C SER A 73 7.54 -1.21 14.61
N ARG A 74 7.73 -2.51 14.62
CA ARG A 74 8.76 -3.10 15.44
C ARG A 74 10.14 -2.66 15.01
N GLU A 75 10.35 -2.59 13.72
CA GLU A 75 11.64 -2.14 13.21
C GLU A 75 11.91 -0.72 13.59
N SER A 76 10.92 0.13 13.48
CA SER A 76 11.07 1.52 13.86
C SER A 76 11.39 1.66 15.35
N ALA A 77 10.73 0.86 16.16
CA ALA A 77 10.95 0.93 17.60
C ALA A 77 12.32 0.43 18.00
N ARG A 78 12.81 -0.61 17.30
CA ARG A 78 14.07 -1.20 17.67
C ARG A 78 15.23 -0.44 17.18
N SER A 79 15.09 0.22 16.09
CA SER A 79 16.25 0.63 15.43
C SER A 79 16.23 2.02 15.05
N PRO A 80 16.50 2.85 15.92
CA PRO A 80 16.78 4.17 15.49
C PRO A 80 17.97 4.10 14.66
N LYS A 81 18.56 3.10 14.55
CA LYS A 81 19.67 2.86 13.97
C LYS A 81 19.64 2.10 12.82
N ARG A 82 19.10 1.70 12.38
CA ARG A 82 19.24 0.93 11.34
C ARG A 82 19.16 1.52 10.11
N LYS A 83 19.16 1.89 10.10
CA LYS A 83 19.17 2.01 9.44
C LYS A 83 19.80 2.10 8.92
N SER A 84 20.10 1.72 8.91
CA SER A 84 20.66 1.30 8.62
C SER A 84 21.00 0.73 8.19
N ARG A 85 20.96 0.26 7.76
CA ARG A 85 21.18 -0.51 7.47
C ARG A 85 21.59 -0.42 6.85
N LYS A 86 21.57 -0.25 6.68
CA LYS A 86 21.75 -0.35 6.41
C LYS A 86 22.19 -0.17 6.32
N LYS A 87 22.07 -0.05 6.14
CA LYS A 87 22.25 -0.21 6.22
C LYS A 87 22.49 -0.17 6.20
#